data_dcf3c49e76493656ee4853950243432b
#
_entry.id   dcf3c49e76493656ee4853950243432b
#
_cell.length_a   1.000
_cell.length_b   1.000
_cell.length_c   1.000
_cell.angle_alpha   90.00
_cell.angle_beta   90.00
_cell.angle_gamma   90.00
#
_symmetry.space_group_name_H-M   'P 1'
#
loop_
_entity.id
_entity.type
_entity.pdbx_description
1 polymer ?
#
loop_
_entity_poly.entity_id
_entity_poly.type
_entity_poly.pdbx_seq_one_letter_code
_entity_poly.pdbx_strand_id
1 'polypeptide(L)'
;MNRLIRFLSVCLLLSFVFPVQAKVEGVTNEPNQVYLFSYSNRDGRSGLKFAWSPDGEKWFSVANGFAYVNSDFGPWGRAKTMFKPHLMQTRADGKWHCIWETTNTGKALAYVTSPDLQKWEAQSYFSPEERSKYEPKDVYPTTQKKVLVNGSEEEGWVQEVPYTTVQQIIRYAEHKKYRQSLNAERTEQDPVRFANLKPVEATIQVNAGQAKEISKHLIGIFFEDINYGADGGLYAELVQNRDFEYTPTDRGNDQNWNTTHSWSVQGSDATLSIATENPIHPNNSHYAVFDVNAAEQTALVN
;
A
#
# COMPACT_ATOMS: atom_id res chain seq x y z
N MET A 1 13.53 -20.13 73.83
CA MET A 1 12.25 -20.28 73.16
C MET A 1 11.95 -18.98 72.36
N ASN A 2 12.60 -18.82 71.19
CA ASN A 2 12.49 -17.63 70.41
C ASN A 2 11.83 -18.00 69.07
N ARG A 3 10.63 -17.45 68.83
CA ARG A 3 9.92 -17.55 67.56
C ARG A 3 10.44 -16.47 66.60
N LEU A 4 11.08 -16.91 65.52
CA LEU A 4 11.48 -16.05 64.42
C LEU A 4 10.26 -15.84 63.55
N ILE A 5 9.76 -14.60 63.47
CA ILE A 5 8.75 -14.17 62.50
C ILE A 5 9.48 -13.81 61.22
N ARG A 6 9.27 -14.58 60.14
CA ARG A 6 9.73 -14.23 58.79
C ARG A 6 8.70 -13.30 58.16
N PHE A 7 9.07 -12.05 57.95
CA PHE A 7 8.36 -11.14 57.08
C PHE A 7 8.65 -11.51 55.63
N LEU A 8 7.62 -11.94 54.91
CA LEU A 8 7.66 -12.08 53.46
C LEU A 8 7.36 -10.73 52.84
N SER A 9 8.40 -10.03 52.37
CA SER A 9 8.23 -8.80 51.56
C SER A 9 7.86 -9.20 50.13
N VAL A 10 6.58 -9.08 49.79
CA VAL A 10 6.11 -9.17 48.43
C VAL A 10 6.37 -7.83 47.76
N CYS A 11 7.45 -7.70 46.99
CA CYS A 11 7.65 -6.56 46.10
C CYS A 11 6.70 -6.69 44.92
N LEU A 12 5.59 -5.98 44.98
CA LEU A 12 4.71 -5.76 43.83
C LEU A 12 5.43 -4.78 42.90
N LEU A 13 6.08 -5.32 41.84
CA LEU A 13 6.58 -4.52 40.73
C LEU A 13 5.38 -4.08 39.89
N LEU A 14 4.82 -2.92 40.24
CA LEU A 14 3.96 -2.16 39.35
C LEU A 14 4.83 -1.64 38.20
N SER A 15 4.79 -2.35 37.06
CA SER A 15 5.28 -1.82 35.80
C SER A 15 4.38 -0.64 35.40
N PHE A 16 4.78 0.55 35.75
CA PHE A 16 4.23 1.76 35.17
C PHE A 16 4.65 1.81 33.72
N VAL A 17 3.75 1.37 32.86
CA VAL A 17 3.82 1.74 31.43
C VAL A 17 3.50 3.22 31.39
N PHE A 18 4.52 4.07 31.44
CA PHE A 18 4.34 5.48 31.12
C PHE A 18 3.99 5.57 29.64
N PRO A 19 2.83 6.13 29.28
CA PRO A 19 2.62 6.50 27.89
C PRO A 19 3.72 7.52 27.55
N VAL A 20 4.56 7.20 26.58
CA VAL A 20 5.46 8.18 25.98
C VAL A 20 4.56 9.23 25.32
N GLN A 21 4.27 10.29 26.04
CA GLN A 21 3.66 11.47 25.46
C GLN A 21 4.71 12.10 24.55
N ALA A 22 4.46 12.06 23.24
CA ALA A 22 5.25 12.81 22.29
C ALA A 22 5.23 14.29 22.72
N LYS A 23 6.40 14.79 23.16
CA LYS A 23 6.53 16.18 23.58
C LYS A 23 6.45 17.06 22.36
N VAL A 24 5.32 17.70 22.15
CA VAL A 24 5.13 18.66 21.07
C VAL A 24 5.87 19.94 21.44
N GLU A 25 6.94 20.25 20.70
CA GLU A 25 7.70 21.47 20.95
C GLU A 25 6.82 22.71 20.77
N GLY A 26 6.87 23.59 21.75
CA GLY A 26 6.34 24.96 21.67
C GLY A 26 5.01 25.25 22.36
N VAL A 27 4.37 24.27 23.02
CA VAL A 27 3.13 24.50 23.77
C VAL A 27 3.31 24.09 25.24
N THR A 28 3.12 25.04 26.15
CA THR A 28 3.22 24.82 27.62
C THR A 28 1.89 24.39 28.22
N ASN A 29 0.74 24.79 27.61
CA ASN A 29 -0.60 24.34 27.94
C ASN A 29 -1.26 23.82 26.67
N GLU A 30 -1.91 22.65 26.73
CA GLU A 30 -2.61 22.07 25.58
C GLU A 30 -3.83 22.94 25.22
N PRO A 31 -3.87 23.56 24.02
CA PRO A 31 -5.02 24.32 23.57
C PRO A 31 -6.16 23.37 23.17
N ASN A 32 -7.41 23.82 23.32
CA ASN A 32 -8.56 23.05 22.84
C ASN A 32 -8.66 23.02 21.31
N GLN A 33 -8.38 24.14 20.66
CA GLN A 33 -8.43 24.35 19.22
C GLN A 33 -7.09 24.88 18.72
N VAL A 34 -6.72 24.50 17.51
CA VAL A 34 -5.50 24.92 16.82
C VAL A 34 -5.75 25.05 15.33
N TYR A 35 -4.84 25.64 14.63
CA TYR A 35 -4.87 25.72 13.16
C TYR A 35 -4.07 24.55 12.56
N LEU A 36 -4.70 23.82 11.66
CA LEU A 36 -4.07 22.80 10.83
C LEU A 36 -3.84 23.36 9.42
N PHE A 37 -2.62 23.30 8.95
CA PHE A 37 -2.21 23.70 7.62
C PHE A 37 -1.91 22.45 6.78
N SER A 38 -2.58 22.31 5.66
CA SER A 38 -2.38 21.21 4.69
C SER A 38 -1.70 21.73 3.44
N TYR A 39 -0.61 21.07 3.02
CA TYR A 39 0.20 21.51 1.90
C TYR A 39 0.95 20.34 1.23
N SER A 40 1.50 20.60 0.06
CA SER A 40 2.53 19.79 -0.59
C SER A 40 3.65 20.72 -1.03
N ASN A 41 4.88 20.23 -1.09
CA ASN A 41 6.00 21.07 -1.54
C ASN A 41 5.77 21.57 -2.97
N ARG A 42 6.41 22.67 -3.33
CA ARG A 42 6.24 23.34 -4.64
C ARG A 42 6.53 22.44 -5.84
N ASP A 43 7.41 21.44 -5.68
CA ASP A 43 7.71 20.47 -6.74
C ASP A 43 6.64 19.38 -6.89
N GLY A 44 5.64 19.34 -6.01
CA GLY A 44 4.56 18.37 -5.99
C GLY A 44 4.96 16.94 -5.61
N ARG A 45 6.21 16.67 -5.28
CA ARG A 45 6.72 15.30 -5.07
C ARG A 45 6.62 14.78 -3.64
N SER A 46 6.19 15.63 -2.73
CA SER A 46 6.23 15.32 -1.29
C SER A 46 4.96 14.70 -0.72
N GLY A 47 3.88 14.60 -1.50
CA GLY A 47 2.56 14.20 -1.00
C GLY A 47 1.91 15.24 -0.08
N LEU A 48 0.80 14.86 0.56
CA LEU A 48 0.08 15.69 1.52
C LEU A 48 0.81 15.72 2.85
N LYS A 49 1.19 16.90 3.28
CA LYS A 49 1.85 17.18 4.57
C LYS A 49 1.00 18.10 5.42
N PHE A 50 1.32 18.11 6.71
CA PHE A 50 0.68 18.98 7.67
C PHE A 50 1.71 19.81 8.46
N ALA A 51 1.27 21.03 8.80
CA ALA A 51 1.83 21.83 9.88
C ALA A 51 0.69 22.30 10.78
N TRP A 52 1.00 22.72 11.99
CA TRP A 52 0.00 23.23 12.91
C TRP A 52 0.49 24.48 13.62
N SER A 53 -0.43 25.26 14.14
CA SER A 53 -0.15 26.49 14.86
C SER A 53 -1.16 26.69 15.99
N PRO A 54 -0.74 27.10 17.20
CA PRO A 54 -1.68 27.46 18.26
C PRO A 54 -2.33 28.84 18.05
N ASP A 55 -1.67 29.75 17.31
CA ASP A 55 -2.02 31.16 17.19
C ASP A 55 -2.23 31.62 15.73
N GLY A 56 -1.91 30.77 14.74
CA GLY A 56 -1.98 31.11 13.32
C GLY A 56 -0.78 31.90 12.78
N GLU A 57 0.23 32.16 13.63
CA GLU A 57 1.43 32.92 13.29
C GLU A 57 2.66 32.03 13.22
N LYS A 58 2.93 31.28 14.31
CA LYS A 58 4.07 30.36 14.39
C LYS A 58 3.66 28.94 14.02
N TRP A 59 4.29 28.38 13.00
CA TRP A 59 3.93 27.09 12.42
C TRP A 59 4.97 26.01 12.76
N PHE A 60 4.48 24.85 13.16
CA PHE A 60 5.26 23.67 13.51
C PHE A 60 4.94 22.56 12.52
N SER A 61 5.98 21.98 11.91
CA SER A 61 5.82 20.84 11.03
C SER A 61 5.31 19.61 11.79
N VAL A 62 4.28 18.98 11.28
CA VAL A 62 3.79 17.72 11.83
C VAL A 62 4.74 16.59 11.46
N ALA A 63 5.25 15.88 12.47
CA ALA A 63 6.11 14.72 12.33
C ALA A 63 7.26 14.88 11.30
N ASN A 64 7.92 16.06 11.33
CA ASN A 64 9.03 16.41 10.41
C ASN A 64 8.68 16.24 8.93
N GLY A 65 7.49 16.68 8.54
CA GLY A 65 7.04 16.67 7.15
C GLY A 65 6.70 15.27 6.62
N PHE A 66 6.18 14.40 7.47
CA PHE A 66 5.65 13.11 7.06
C PHE A 66 4.52 13.28 6.01
N ALA A 67 4.57 12.48 4.94
CA ALA A 67 3.54 12.45 3.92
C ALA A 67 2.41 11.49 4.31
N TYR A 68 1.19 12.00 4.45
CA TYR A 68 0.03 11.22 4.87
C TYR A 68 -0.66 10.51 3.71
N VAL A 69 -0.63 11.11 2.52
CA VAL A 69 -1.06 10.49 1.28
C VAL A 69 -0.17 10.99 0.14
N ASN A 70 0.21 10.08 -0.74
CA ASN A 70 0.94 10.39 -1.97
C ASN A 70 0.00 10.24 -3.16
N SER A 71 0.17 11.05 -4.20
CA SER A 71 -0.54 10.83 -5.46
C SER A 71 -0.10 9.50 -6.07
N ASP A 72 -1.03 8.71 -6.60
CA ASP A 72 -0.74 7.49 -7.35
C ASP A 72 -1.13 7.61 -8.84
N PHE A 73 -1.51 8.82 -9.29
CA PHE A 73 -1.86 9.10 -10.68
C PHE A 73 -0.67 8.95 -11.62
N GLY A 74 -0.86 8.16 -12.66
CA GLY A 74 0.13 7.97 -13.73
C GLY A 74 0.77 6.58 -13.72
N PRO A 75 1.48 6.23 -14.81
CA PRO A 75 2.07 4.91 -15.00
C PRO A 75 3.26 4.68 -14.05
N TRP A 76 3.63 3.42 -13.89
CA TRP A 76 4.81 2.99 -13.14
C TRP A 76 6.08 3.65 -13.67
N GLY A 77 7.01 3.99 -12.76
CA GLY A 77 8.30 4.58 -13.11
C GLY A 77 8.28 6.09 -13.39
N ARG A 78 7.12 6.74 -13.43
CA ARG A 78 7.02 8.19 -13.52
C ARG A 78 6.84 8.85 -12.15
N ALA A 79 7.36 10.06 -11.99
CA ALA A 79 7.11 10.86 -10.80
C ALA A 79 5.62 11.14 -10.68
N LYS A 80 5.01 10.72 -9.57
CA LYS A 80 3.63 10.98 -9.23
C LYS A 80 3.59 12.24 -8.38
N THR A 81 2.80 13.21 -8.78
CA THR A 81 2.83 14.56 -8.20
C THR A 81 1.49 14.97 -7.62
N MET A 82 1.56 15.82 -6.59
CA MET A 82 0.43 16.43 -5.91
C MET A 82 0.68 17.93 -5.80
N PHE A 83 -0.11 18.73 -6.49
CA PHE A 83 -0.05 20.18 -6.43
C PHE A 83 -1.31 20.74 -5.79
N LYS A 84 -1.16 21.77 -4.98
CA LYS A 84 -2.26 22.54 -4.36
C LYS A 84 -3.31 21.65 -3.67
N PRO A 85 -2.94 20.72 -2.78
CA PRO A 85 -3.92 19.91 -2.09
C PRO A 85 -4.83 20.80 -1.24
N HIS A 86 -6.14 20.69 -1.47
CA HIS A 86 -7.18 21.34 -0.69
C HIS A 86 -7.85 20.31 0.21
N LEU A 87 -7.58 20.39 1.50
CA LEU A 87 -8.18 19.57 2.53
C LEU A 87 -9.40 20.26 3.11
N MET A 88 -10.52 19.56 3.19
CA MET A 88 -11.80 20.05 3.70
C MET A 88 -12.41 19.01 4.63
N GLN A 89 -13.08 19.43 5.69
CA GLN A 89 -13.84 18.54 6.56
C GLN A 89 -15.33 18.87 6.48
N THR A 90 -16.16 17.87 6.23
CA THR A 90 -17.62 18.02 6.26
C THR A 90 -18.13 18.13 7.70
N ARG A 91 -19.17 18.97 7.90
CA ARG A 91 -19.80 19.14 9.23
C ARG A 91 -20.71 17.97 9.58
N ALA A 92 -21.38 17.39 8.59
CA ALA A 92 -22.43 16.41 8.80
C ALA A 92 -21.88 15.08 9.40
N ASP A 93 -20.76 14.60 8.92
CA ASP A 93 -20.16 13.31 9.30
C ASP A 93 -18.71 13.40 9.77
N GLY A 94 -18.12 14.61 9.74
CA GLY A 94 -16.74 14.85 10.15
C GLY A 94 -15.70 14.26 9.20
N LYS A 95 -16.09 13.77 8.02
CA LYS A 95 -15.21 13.13 7.06
C LYS A 95 -14.30 14.16 6.39
N TRP A 96 -13.06 13.76 6.17
CA TRP A 96 -12.06 14.56 5.48
C TRP A 96 -12.06 14.26 3.99
N HIS A 97 -11.96 15.28 3.18
CA HIS A 97 -11.91 15.24 1.72
C HIS A 97 -10.69 16.01 1.25
N CYS A 98 -9.91 15.43 0.36
CA CYS A 98 -8.76 16.11 -0.22
C CYS A 98 -8.83 16.06 -1.75
N ILE A 99 -8.72 17.24 -2.38
CA ILE A 99 -8.65 17.39 -3.83
C ILE A 99 -7.32 18.06 -4.18
N TRP A 100 -6.63 17.54 -5.19
CA TRP A 100 -5.38 18.14 -5.66
C TRP A 100 -5.23 18.06 -7.17
N GLU A 101 -4.37 18.90 -7.73
CA GLU A 101 -3.94 18.81 -9.11
C GLU A 101 -2.87 17.72 -9.25
N THR A 102 -3.05 16.78 -10.20
CA THR A 102 -2.09 15.69 -10.42
C THR A 102 -0.86 16.12 -11.19
N THR A 103 -0.92 17.28 -11.84
CA THR A 103 0.17 17.93 -12.57
C THR A 103 0.13 19.44 -12.33
N ASN A 104 1.24 20.12 -12.58
CA ASN A 104 1.31 21.58 -12.47
C ASN A 104 0.45 22.33 -13.51
N THR A 105 -0.13 21.62 -14.48
CA THR A 105 -1.03 22.18 -15.49
C THR A 105 -2.50 22.09 -15.11
N GLY A 106 -2.83 21.39 -14.04
CA GLY A 106 -4.20 21.22 -13.54
C GLY A 106 -5.14 20.46 -14.48
N LYS A 107 -4.62 19.70 -15.47
CA LYS A 107 -5.44 19.00 -16.47
C LYS A 107 -6.24 17.82 -15.90
N ALA A 108 -5.78 17.24 -14.82
CA ALA A 108 -6.47 16.18 -14.10
C ALA A 108 -6.40 16.44 -12.60
N LEU A 109 -7.51 16.22 -11.94
CA LEU A 109 -7.64 16.34 -10.50
C LEU A 109 -7.73 14.95 -9.88
N ALA A 110 -7.28 14.82 -8.65
CA ALA A 110 -7.45 13.63 -7.85
C ALA A 110 -8.23 13.94 -6.57
N TYR A 111 -8.90 12.96 -6.05
CA TYR A 111 -9.74 13.05 -4.87
C TYR A 111 -9.57 11.82 -3.99
N VAL A 112 -9.58 12.06 -2.69
CA VAL A 112 -9.54 11.01 -1.68
C VAL A 112 -10.29 11.43 -0.44
N THR A 113 -10.78 10.47 0.32
CA THR A 113 -11.41 10.72 1.62
C THR A 113 -10.71 9.98 2.75
N SER A 114 -10.89 10.49 3.96
CA SER A 114 -10.38 9.88 5.18
C SER A 114 -11.33 10.15 6.35
N PRO A 115 -11.58 9.19 7.23
CA PRO A 115 -12.33 9.43 8.46
C PRO A 115 -11.49 10.12 9.54
N ASP A 116 -10.15 10.04 9.49
CA ASP A 116 -9.26 10.34 10.61
C ASP A 116 -7.91 10.96 10.23
N LEU A 117 -7.70 11.33 8.95
CA LEU A 117 -6.43 11.79 8.37
C LEU A 117 -5.29 10.76 8.41
N GLN A 118 -5.57 9.53 8.80
CA GLN A 118 -4.60 8.44 8.93
C GLN A 118 -4.87 7.33 7.91
N LYS A 119 -6.14 6.95 7.76
CA LYS A 119 -6.60 5.96 6.80
C LYS A 119 -7.25 6.68 5.63
N TRP A 120 -6.73 6.43 4.44
CA TRP A 120 -7.19 7.06 3.22
C TRP A 120 -7.83 6.02 2.31
N GLU A 121 -8.97 6.37 1.73
CA GLU A 121 -9.66 5.53 0.76
C GLU A 121 -8.90 5.48 -0.58
N ALA A 122 -9.39 4.69 -1.54
CA ALA A 122 -8.84 4.66 -2.89
C ALA A 122 -8.98 6.02 -3.59
N GLN A 123 -7.97 6.41 -4.35
CA GLN A 123 -7.97 7.66 -5.09
C GLN A 123 -8.87 7.58 -6.31
N SER A 124 -9.62 8.64 -6.56
CA SER A 124 -10.42 8.84 -7.76
C SER A 124 -9.84 9.99 -8.59
N TYR A 125 -10.02 9.93 -9.92
CA TYR A 125 -9.47 10.93 -10.83
C TYR A 125 -10.58 11.47 -11.72
N PHE A 126 -10.53 12.78 -12.00
CA PHE A 126 -11.56 13.45 -12.76
C PHE A 126 -11.02 14.72 -13.46
N SER A 127 -11.77 15.24 -14.41
CA SER A 127 -11.43 16.47 -15.09
C SER A 127 -11.81 17.70 -14.25
N PRO A 128 -11.17 18.87 -14.45
CA PRO A 128 -11.52 20.10 -13.72
C PRO A 128 -13.00 20.49 -13.84
N GLU A 129 -13.65 20.19 -14.97
CA GLU A 129 -15.07 20.47 -15.22
C GLU A 129 -15.99 19.65 -14.29
N GLU A 130 -15.52 18.50 -13.81
CA GLU A 130 -16.27 17.63 -12.93
C GLU A 130 -16.06 17.94 -11.44
N ARG A 131 -15.22 18.92 -11.09
CA ARG A 131 -14.86 19.25 -9.72
C ARG A 131 -16.05 19.40 -8.79
N SER A 132 -17.13 20.02 -9.27
CA SER A 132 -18.35 20.25 -8.47
C SER A 132 -19.08 18.96 -8.03
N LYS A 133 -18.78 17.81 -8.65
CA LYS A 133 -19.33 16.50 -8.26
C LYS A 133 -18.57 15.90 -7.07
N TYR A 134 -17.31 16.25 -6.90
CA TYR A 134 -16.41 15.71 -5.87
C TYR A 134 -16.20 16.68 -4.71
N GLU A 135 -16.37 17.97 -4.93
CA GLU A 135 -16.20 19.00 -3.90
C GLU A 135 -17.33 18.89 -2.86
N PRO A 136 -17.01 18.61 -1.58
CA PRO A 136 -18.03 18.42 -0.56
C PRO A 136 -18.76 19.75 -0.29
N LYS A 137 -20.03 19.61 0.05
CA LYS A 137 -20.87 20.72 0.53
C LYS A 137 -20.85 20.74 2.06
N ASP A 138 -21.19 21.87 2.65
CA ASP A 138 -21.26 22.07 4.10
C ASP A 138 -19.97 21.66 4.83
N VAL A 139 -18.88 22.29 4.45
CA VAL A 139 -17.55 22.08 5.07
C VAL A 139 -17.25 23.15 6.13
N TYR A 140 -16.35 22.82 7.04
CA TYR A 140 -15.74 23.83 7.90
C TYR A 140 -14.94 24.83 7.08
N PRO A 141 -14.87 26.12 7.49
CA PRO A 141 -14.15 27.14 6.75
C PRO A 141 -12.68 26.78 6.56
N THR A 142 -12.19 26.98 5.35
CA THR A 142 -10.77 26.86 4.99
C THR A 142 -10.27 28.16 4.41
N THR A 143 -9.01 28.51 4.68
CA THR A 143 -8.39 29.74 4.17
C THR A 143 -7.05 29.38 3.52
N GLN A 144 -6.85 29.83 2.28
CA GLN A 144 -5.56 29.67 1.62
C GLN A 144 -4.55 30.65 2.22
N LYS A 145 -3.38 30.15 2.60
CA LYS A 145 -2.29 30.93 3.19
C LYS A 145 -0.93 30.50 2.65
N LYS A 146 0.02 31.42 2.74
CA LYS A 146 1.45 31.13 2.67
C LYS A 146 2.02 31.24 4.07
N VAL A 147 2.71 30.20 4.50
CA VAL A 147 3.26 30.12 5.86
C VAL A 147 4.70 29.60 5.82
N LEU A 148 5.47 29.98 6.83
CA LEU A 148 6.84 29.51 6.98
C LEU A 148 6.84 28.21 7.80
N VAL A 149 7.22 27.10 7.16
CA VAL A 149 7.34 25.77 7.81
C VAL A 149 8.80 25.31 7.68
N ASN A 150 9.48 25.10 8.80
CA ASN A 150 10.89 24.69 8.81
C ASN A 150 11.82 25.58 7.97
N GLY A 151 11.55 26.89 7.92
CA GLY A 151 12.37 27.84 7.15
C GLY A 151 12.03 27.91 5.65
N SER A 152 11.06 27.13 5.16
CA SER A 152 10.54 27.17 3.79
C SER A 152 9.17 27.81 3.74
N GLU A 153 8.94 28.74 2.79
CA GLU A 153 7.61 29.29 2.54
C GLU A 153 6.80 28.27 1.73
N GLU A 154 5.72 27.78 2.34
CA GLU A 154 4.79 26.83 1.73
C GLU A 154 3.42 27.46 1.53
N GLU A 155 2.73 27.08 0.44
CA GLU A 155 1.37 27.51 0.12
C GLU A 155 0.40 26.35 0.32
N GLY A 156 -0.71 26.62 1.00
CA GLY A 156 -1.69 25.57 1.32
C GLY A 156 -2.94 26.14 1.96
N TRP A 157 -3.68 25.27 2.65
CA TRP A 157 -4.97 25.58 3.24
C TRP A 157 -4.94 25.40 4.76
N VAL A 158 -5.49 26.37 5.45
CA VAL A 158 -5.62 26.41 6.92
C VAL A 158 -7.06 26.13 7.31
N GLN A 159 -7.25 25.27 8.30
CA GLN A 159 -8.52 24.98 8.95
C GLN A 159 -8.32 24.91 10.45
N GLU A 160 -9.27 25.41 11.22
CA GLU A 160 -9.31 25.25 12.66
C GLU A 160 -9.77 23.83 13.03
N VAL A 161 -9.04 23.16 13.93
CA VAL A 161 -9.30 21.77 14.34
C VAL A 161 -9.07 21.60 15.84
N PRO A 162 -9.72 20.60 16.49
CA PRO A 162 -9.33 20.19 17.82
C PRO A 162 -7.85 19.83 17.91
N TYR A 163 -7.15 20.21 18.95
CA TYR A 163 -5.73 19.86 19.13
C TYR A 163 -5.52 18.33 19.16
N THR A 164 -6.51 17.59 19.66
CA THR A 164 -6.50 16.12 19.64
C THR A 164 -6.33 15.55 18.23
N THR A 165 -6.85 16.20 17.19
CA THR A 165 -6.64 15.81 15.77
C THR A 165 -5.15 15.86 15.43
N VAL A 166 -4.47 16.95 15.81
CA VAL A 166 -3.02 17.10 15.58
C VAL A 166 -2.23 16.04 16.36
N GLN A 167 -2.57 15.79 17.61
CA GLN A 167 -1.92 14.74 18.41
C GLN A 167 -2.08 13.35 17.78
N GLN A 168 -3.26 13.04 17.26
CA GLN A 168 -3.53 11.74 16.61
C GLN A 168 -2.69 11.54 15.35
N ILE A 169 -2.60 12.54 14.47
CA ILE A 169 -1.80 12.44 13.25
C ILE A 169 -0.29 12.38 13.56
N ILE A 170 0.19 13.08 14.59
CA ILE A 170 1.58 12.99 15.05
C ILE A 170 1.87 11.55 15.49
N ARG A 171 1.08 10.98 16.40
CA ARG A 171 1.26 9.60 16.90
C ARG A 171 1.25 8.57 15.77
N TYR A 172 0.34 8.74 14.82
CA TYR A 172 0.29 7.85 13.64
C TYR A 172 1.59 7.90 12.84
N ALA A 173 2.08 9.08 12.52
CA ALA A 173 3.30 9.25 11.74
C ALA A 173 4.54 8.72 12.49
N GLU A 174 4.64 8.95 13.80
CA GLU A 174 5.71 8.41 14.64
C GLU A 174 5.69 6.88 14.66
N HIS A 175 4.51 6.28 14.82
CA HIS A 175 4.35 4.83 14.76
C HIS A 175 4.74 4.26 13.39
N LYS A 176 4.35 4.93 12.30
CA LYS A 176 4.76 4.52 10.94
C LYS A 176 6.27 4.60 10.73
N LYS A 177 6.90 5.69 11.17
CA LYS A 177 8.37 5.85 11.10
C LYS A 177 9.09 4.80 11.94
N TYR A 178 8.60 4.53 13.15
CA TYR A 178 9.16 3.48 13.99
C TYR A 178 9.08 2.11 13.29
N ARG A 179 7.93 1.74 12.73
CA ARG A 179 7.81 0.49 11.97
C ARG A 179 8.72 0.45 10.75
N GLN A 180 8.89 1.56 10.04
CA GLN A 180 9.83 1.64 8.93
C GLN A 180 11.28 1.45 9.40
N SER A 181 11.66 2.03 10.55
CA SER A 181 13.00 1.82 11.11
C SER A 181 13.25 0.35 11.44
N LEU A 182 12.26 -0.35 12.02
CA LEU A 182 12.37 -1.79 12.29
C LEU A 182 12.55 -2.60 11.01
N ASN A 183 11.81 -2.27 9.95
CA ASN A 183 11.93 -2.96 8.66
C ASN A 183 13.25 -2.66 7.92
N ALA A 184 13.92 -1.55 8.26
CA ALA A 184 15.21 -1.16 7.68
C ALA A 184 16.42 -1.73 8.46
N GLU A 185 16.18 -2.39 9.58
CA GLU A 185 17.22 -2.99 10.40
C GLU A 185 17.90 -4.16 9.68
N ARG A 186 19.21 -4.25 9.85
CA ARG A 186 20.05 -5.29 9.24
C ARG A 186 20.78 -6.06 10.32
N THR A 187 21.02 -7.34 10.08
CA THR A 187 21.74 -8.23 11.02
C THR A 187 23.15 -7.79 11.32
N GLU A 188 23.82 -7.08 10.38
CA GLU A 188 25.15 -6.51 10.61
C GLU A 188 25.16 -5.45 11.73
N GLN A 189 24.01 -4.86 12.04
CA GLN A 189 23.83 -3.87 13.11
C GLN A 189 23.54 -4.51 14.48
N ASP A 190 23.25 -5.79 14.54
CA ASP A 190 22.85 -6.51 15.76
C ASP A 190 23.87 -6.40 16.90
N PRO A 191 25.19 -6.47 16.67
CA PRO A 191 26.18 -6.29 17.73
C PRO A 191 26.09 -4.93 18.45
N VAL A 192 25.69 -3.89 17.73
CA VAL A 192 25.51 -2.53 18.29
C VAL A 192 24.12 -2.36 18.89
N ARG A 193 23.08 -2.82 18.18
CA ARG A 193 21.67 -2.70 18.58
C ARG A 193 21.39 -3.47 19.86
N PHE A 194 21.98 -4.63 20.01
CA PHE A 194 21.75 -5.56 21.11
C PHE A 194 22.89 -5.62 22.12
N ALA A 195 23.85 -4.70 22.04
CA ALA A 195 25.03 -4.66 22.91
C ALA A 195 24.68 -4.70 24.41
N ASN A 196 23.54 -4.16 24.80
CA ASN A 196 23.08 -4.09 26.19
C ASN A 196 22.09 -5.21 26.56
N LEU A 197 21.74 -6.11 25.64
CA LEU A 197 20.87 -7.23 25.96
C LEU A 197 21.66 -8.33 26.67
N LYS A 198 21.08 -8.85 27.74
CA LYS A 198 21.62 -10.02 28.43
C LYS A 198 21.13 -11.27 27.71
N PRO A 199 22.00 -12.29 27.54
CA PRO A 199 21.57 -13.57 27.03
C PRO A 199 20.43 -14.16 27.88
N VAL A 200 19.42 -14.69 27.21
CA VAL A 200 18.31 -15.39 27.86
C VAL A 200 18.41 -16.87 27.44
N GLU A 201 18.51 -17.75 28.43
CA GLU A 201 18.41 -19.16 28.17
C GLU A 201 16.93 -19.56 28.15
N ALA A 202 16.51 -20.21 27.09
CA ALA A 202 15.17 -20.77 26.95
C ALA A 202 15.27 -22.28 26.64
N THR A 203 14.50 -23.07 27.36
CA THR A 203 14.39 -24.51 27.08
C THR A 203 13.05 -24.78 26.42
N ILE A 204 13.08 -25.37 25.22
CA ILE A 204 11.89 -25.84 24.54
C ILE A 204 11.78 -27.34 24.75
N GLN A 205 10.74 -27.77 25.44
CA GLN A 205 10.45 -29.20 25.62
C GLN A 205 9.45 -29.66 24.55
N VAL A 206 9.91 -30.54 23.66
CA VAL A 206 9.05 -31.11 22.64
C VAL A 206 8.50 -32.45 23.15
N ASN A 207 7.19 -32.56 23.27
CA ASN A 207 6.52 -33.78 23.64
C ASN A 207 6.10 -34.55 22.37
N ALA A 208 6.99 -35.42 21.89
CA ALA A 208 6.74 -36.22 20.69
C ALA A 208 5.55 -37.18 20.83
N GLY A 209 5.18 -37.58 22.07
CA GLY A 209 4.01 -38.40 22.34
C GLY A 209 2.66 -37.73 22.10
N GLN A 210 2.65 -36.40 21.95
CA GLN A 210 1.46 -35.62 21.63
C GLN A 210 1.48 -35.07 20.19
N ALA A 211 2.28 -35.69 19.33
CA ALA A 211 2.33 -35.32 17.92
C ALA A 211 0.94 -35.45 17.27
N LYS A 212 0.59 -34.45 16.45
CA LYS A 212 -0.62 -34.48 15.61
C LYS A 212 -0.19 -34.66 14.17
N GLU A 213 -0.98 -35.40 13.42
CA GLU A 213 -0.76 -35.53 11.99
C GLU A 213 -0.98 -34.16 11.31
N ILE A 214 0.00 -33.73 10.54
CA ILE A 214 -0.08 -32.52 9.76
C ILE A 214 -0.67 -32.85 8.39
N SER A 215 -1.69 -32.10 7.96
CA SER A 215 -2.25 -32.26 6.63
C SER A 215 -1.17 -32.15 5.56
N LYS A 216 -1.22 -33.04 4.58
CA LYS A 216 -0.31 -33.01 3.41
C LYS A 216 -0.41 -31.69 2.59
N HIS A 217 -1.50 -30.96 2.79
CA HIS A 217 -1.75 -29.68 2.12
C HIS A 217 -1.35 -28.46 2.97
N LEU A 218 -0.77 -28.66 4.16
CA LEU A 218 -0.38 -27.54 5.03
C LEU A 218 0.91 -26.86 4.58
N ILE A 219 1.79 -27.61 3.92
CA ILE A 219 3.06 -27.11 3.39
C ILE A 219 2.87 -26.90 1.90
N GLY A 220 2.98 -25.66 1.48
CA GLY A 220 2.90 -25.23 0.09
C GLY A 220 4.15 -24.47 -0.32
N ILE A 221 4.16 -24.02 -1.55
CA ILE A 221 5.17 -23.12 -2.08
C ILE A 221 4.52 -21.79 -2.38
N PHE A 222 5.25 -20.69 -2.19
CA PHE A 222 4.89 -19.42 -2.80
C PHE A 222 5.16 -19.53 -4.30
N PHE A 223 4.14 -19.26 -5.07
CA PHE A 223 4.22 -19.35 -6.51
C PHE A 223 3.75 -18.04 -7.11
N GLU A 224 4.50 -17.54 -8.07
CA GLU A 224 4.18 -16.32 -8.80
C GLU A 224 4.44 -16.55 -10.29
N ASP A 225 3.46 -16.25 -11.13
CA ASP A 225 3.61 -16.40 -12.57
C ASP A 225 4.41 -15.22 -13.16
N ILE A 226 5.70 -15.48 -13.38
CA ILE A 226 6.61 -14.53 -14.00
C ILE A 226 7.20 -15.18 -15.25
N ASN A 227 7.16 -14.48 -16.37
CA ASN A 227 7.74 -14.92 -17.64
C ASN A 227 7.23 -16.30 -18.11
N TYR A 228 5.93 -16.53 -18.02
CA TYR A 228 5.27 -17.81 -18.37
C TYR A 228 5.65 -19.00 -17.48
N GLY A 229 6.17 -18.76 -16.31
CA GLY A 229 6.59 -19.83 -15.40
C GLY A 229 5.45 -20.71 -14.91
N ALA A 230 4.20 -20.23 -15.02
CA ALA A 230 3.00 -20.93 -14.62
C ALA A 230 1.98 -21.11 -15.74
N ASP A 231 2.36 -20.87 -16.96
CA ASP A 231 1.47 -21.10 -18.09
C ASP A 231 1.05 -22.58 -18.11
N GLY A 232 -0.23 -22.81 -17.85
CA GLY A 232 -0.75 -24.16 -17.60
C GLY A 232 -0.84 -24.61 -16.13
N GLY A 233 -0.44 -23.77 -15.15
CA GLY A 233 -0.55 -24.04 -13.70
C GLY A 233 0.73 -24.53 -13.05
N LEU A 234 0.62 -25.08 -11.85
CA LEU A 234 1.74 -25.63 -11.06
C LEU A 234 2.24 -27.01 -11.53
N TYR A 235 1.88 -27.41 -12.70
CA TYR A 235 2.43 -28.61 -13.33
C TYR A 235 3.79 -28.28 -13.93
N ALA A 236 4.64 -29.28 -14.08
CA ALA A 236 5.84 -29.19 -14.91
C ALA A 236 5.41 -29.22 -16.39
N GLU A 237 4.56 -28.26 -16.78
CA GLU A 237 4.01 -28.17 -18.11
C GLU A 237 5.05 -27.56 -19.05
N LEU A 238 5.43 -28.30 -20.05
CA LEU A 238 6.39 -27.88 -21.05
C LEU A 238 5.70 -27.42 -22.36
N VAL A 239 4.36 -27.58 -22.44
CA VAL A 239 3.57 -27.25 -23.61
C VAL A 239 2.88 -25.93 -23.41
N GLN A 240 3.26 -24.93 -24.18
CA GLN A 240 2.64 -23.61 -24.14
C GLN A 240 1.34 -23.59 -24.96
N ASN A 241 0.34 -22.80 -24.51
CA ASN A 241 -0.96 -22.69 -25.20
C ASN A 241 -1.61 -24.06 -25.47
N ARG A 242 -1.62 -24.93 -24.49
CA ARG A 242 -2.12 -26.31 -24.62
C ARG A 242 -3.63 -26.41 -24.80
N ASP A 243 -4.37 -25.36 -24.43
CA ASP A 243 -5.82 -25.24 -24.49
C ASP A 243 -6.30 -24.41 -25.69
N PHE A 244 -5.38 -23.83 -26.47
CA PHE A 244 -5.65 -23.01 -27.68
C PHE A 244 -6.53 -21.78 -27.40
N GLU A 245 -6.51 -21.25 -26.16
CA GLU A 245 -7.36 -20.13 -25.73
C GLU A 245 -6.65 -18.76 -25.80
N TYR A 246 -5.38 -18.68 -26.23
CA TYR A 246 -4.66 -17.41 -26.32
C TYR A 246 -5.31 -16.44 -27.30
N THR A 247 -5.40 -15.18 -26.88
CA THR A 247 -5.92 -14.09 -27.70
C THR A 247 -4.92 -12.92 -27.77
N PRO A 248 -4.90 -12.12 -28.83
CA PRO A 248 -4.04 -10.94 -28.92
C PRO A 248 -4.24 -9.95 -27.77
N THR A 249 -5.45 -9.88 -27.21
CA THR A 249 -5.78 -8.98 -26.10
C THR A 249 -5.08 -9.35 -24.79
N ASP A 250 -4.73 -10.60 -24.60
CA ASP A 250 -4.01 -11.07 -23.40
C ASP A 250 -2.60 -10.48 -23.32
N ARG A 251 -2.07 -10.03 -24.45
CA ARG A 251 -0.71 -9.49 -24.54
C ARG A 251 -0.61 -8.21 -25.39
N GLY A 252 -1.29 -7.17 -24.94
CA GLY A 252 -1.12 -5.84 -25.54
C GLY A 252 -1.48 -5.72 -27.02
N ASN A 253 -2.39 -6.57 -27.51
CA ASN A 253 -2.78 -6.70 -28.93
C ASN A 253 -1.68 -7.26 -29.83
N ASP A 254 -0.78 -8.08 -29.32
CA ASP A 254 0.18 -8.83 -30.13
C ASP A 254 -0.54 -9.87 -30.96
N GLN A 255 -0.55 -9.70 -32.29
CA GLN A 255 -1.24 -10.60 -33.23
C GLN A 255 -0.59 -12.00 -33.31
N ASN A 256 0.64 -12.16 -32.84
CA ASN A 256 1.28 -13.47 -32.75
C ASN A 256 0.78 -14.26 -31.51
N TRP A 257 0.14 -13.58 -30.55
CA TRP A 257 -0.48 -14.18 -29.40
C TRP A 257 -1.91 -14.58 -29.71
N ASN A 258 -2.07 -15.72 -30.38
CA ASN A 258 -3.33 -16.22 -30.89
C ASN A 258 -3.52 -17.70 -30.54
N THR A 259 -4.63 -18.28 -30.93
CA THR A 259 -5.00 -19.67 -30.62
C THR A 259 -3.99 -20.72 -31.11
N THR A 260 -3.15 -20.43 -32.09
CA THR A 260 -2.09 -21.33 -32.59
C THR A 260 -0.70 -20.93 -32.10
N HIS A 261 -0.60 -19.94 -31.23
CA HIS A 261 0.69 -19.51 -30.66
C HIS A 261 1.48 -20.70 -30.11
N SER A 262 2.76 -20.76 -30.41
CA SER A 262 3.71 -21.84 -30.04
C SER A 262 3.47 -23.19 -30.73
N TRP A 263 2.47 -23.32 -31.59
CA TRP A 263 2.21 -24.54 -32.31
C TRP A 263 2.63 -24.43 -33.78
N SER A 264 3.25 -25.43 -34.30
CA SER A 264 3.66 -25.52 -35.72
C SER A 264 3.50 -26.92 -36.24
N VAL A 265 3.22 -27.03 -37.57
CA VAL A 265 3.17 -28.29 -38.29
C VAL A 265 4.52 -28.49 -38.96
N GLN A 266 5.14 -29.63 -38.74
CA GLN A 266 6.30 -30.10 -39.50
C GLN A 266 5.82 -31.17 -40.51
N GLY A 267 6.24 -31.02 -41.76
CA GLY A 267 5.79 -31.85 -42.86
C GLY A 267 4.85 -31.11 -43.81
N SER A 268 4.61 -31.66 -45.00
CA SER A 268 3.82 -31.02 -46.08
C SER A 268 2.39 -31.50 -46.20
N ASP A 269 2.07 -32.63 -45.57
CA ASP A 269 0.81 -33.34 -45.78
C ASP A 269 -0.11 -33.33 -44.58
N ALA A 270 -0.03 -32.27 -43.75
CA ALA A 270 -0.94 -32.05 -42.65
C ALA A 270 -1.30 -30.57 -42.50
N THR A 271 -2.46 -30.32 -41.91
CA THR A 271 -2.95 -28.98 -41.55
C THR A 271 -3.41 -28.92 -40.12
N LEU A 272 -3.12 -27.81 -39.47
CA LEU A 272 -3.63 -27.46 -38.13
C LEU A 272 -4.71 -26.39 -38.29
N SER A 273 -5.91 -26.67 -37.80
CA SER A 273 -6.99 -25.68 -37.68
C SER A 273 -7.55 -25.67 -36.27
N ILE A 274 -8.18 -24.57 -35.88
CA ILE A 274 -8.85 -24.44 -34.59
C ILE A 274 -10.36 -24.45 -34.81
N ALA A 275 -11.05 -25.31 -34.08
CA ALA A 275 -12.49 -25.44 -34.09
C ALA A 275 -13.12 -25.08 -32.75
N THR A 276 -14.41 -24.72 -32.80
CA THR A 276 -15.19 -24.31 -31.61
C THR A 276 -16.53 -25.06 -31.48
N GLU A 277 -16.84 -25.91 -32.45
CA GLU A 277 -18.07 -26.71 -32.41
C GLU A 277 -17.93 -27.89 -31.47
N ASN A 278 -18.86 -28.01 -30.50
CA ASN A 278 -18.85 -29.06 -29.48
C ASN A 278 -17.56 -29.11 -28.63
N PRO A 279 -17.19 -28.01 -28.00
CA PRO A 279 -15.98 -27.93 -27.20
C PRO A 279 -16.07 -28.89 -25.99
N ILE A 280 -14.91 -29.25 -25.45
CA ILE A 280 -14.82 -30.12 -24.25
C ILE A 280 -15.48 -29.49 -23.01
N HIS A 281 -15.42 -28.16 -22.91
CA HIS A 281 -16.05 -27.40 -21.81
C HIS A 281 -16.36 -25.98 -22.31
N PRO A 282 -17.43 -25.32 -21.82
CA PRO A 282 -17.73 -23.92 -22.18
C PRO A 282 -16.61 -22.92 -21.90
N ASN A 283 -15.77 -23.16 -20.87
CA ASN A 283 -14.63 -22.31 -20.55
C ASN A 283 -13.33 -22.71 -21.28
N ASN A 284 -13.35 -23.77 -22.06
CA ASN A 284 -12.29 -24.20 -22.96
C ASN A 284 -12.96 -24.44 -24.31
N SER A 285 -13.20 -23.35 -25.03
CA SER A 285 -14.05 -23.31 -26.21
C SER A 285 -13.32 -23.64 -27.51
N HIS A 286 -12.00 -23.65 -27.47
CA HIS A 286 -11.18 -23.94 -28.63
C HIS A 286 -10.54 -25.33 -28.54
N TYR A 287 -10.38 -26.00 -29.66
CA TYR A 287 -9.58 -27.20 -29.76
C TYR A 287 -8.91 -27.30 -31.14
N ALA A 288 -7.76 -27.96 -31.15
CA ALA A 288 -7.04 -28.20 -32.41
C ALA A 288 -7.62 -29.37 -33.19
N VAL A 289 -7.75 -29.18 -34.50
CA VAL A 289 -7.98 -30.22 -35.47
C VAL A 289 -6.70 -30.39 -36.27
N PHE A 290 -6.09 -31.55 -36.17
CA PHE A 290 -4.87 -31.90 -36.91
C PHE A 290 -5.18 -32.96 -37.96
N ASP A 291 -5.36 -32.48 -39.19
CA ASP A 291 -5.64 -33.36 -40.36
C ASP A 291 -4.35 -33.82 -41.02
N VAL A 292 -4.17 -35.14 -41.08
CA VAL A 292 -2.95 -35.74 -41.63
C VAL A 292 -3.29 -36.65 -42.80
N ASN A 293 -2.81 -36.28 -43.99
CA ASN A 293 -3.01 -37.06 -45.20
C ASN A 293 -1.94 -38.16 -45.38
N ALA A 294 -0.71 -37.90 -44.89
CA ALA A 294 0.37 -38.88 -44.88
C ALA A 294 1.09 -38.82 -43.54
N ALA A 295 1.10 -39.93 -42.82
CA ALA A 295 1.65 -40.00 -41.44
C ALA A 295 3.19 -40.01 -41.42
N GLU A 296 3.84 -40.30 -42.51
CA GLU A 296 5.30 -40.34 -42.56
C GLU A 296 5.90 -38.95 -42.55
N GLN A 297 6.76 -38.66 -41.56
CA GLN A 297 7.48 -37.39 -41.39
C GLN A 297 6.59 -36.16 -41.11
N THR A 298 5.42 -36.37 -40.50
CA THR A 298 4.53 -35.28 -40.09
C THR A 298 4.42 -35.22 -38.56
N ALA A 299 4.56 -34.03 -38.01
CA ALA A 299 4.43 -33.80 -36.55
C ALA A 299 3.74 -32.47 -36.29
N LEU A 300 3.01 -32.43 -35.18
CA LEU A 300 2.57 -31.20 -34.51
C LEU A 300 3.60 -30.90 -33.39
N VAL A 301 4.17 -29.72 -33.43
CA VAL A 301 5.28 -29.33 -32.52
C VAL A 301 4.91 -28.06 -31.77
N ASN A 302 5.22 -28.07 -30.48
CA ASN A 302 5.04 -26.91 -29.62
C ASN A 302 6.40 -26.32 -29.22
#